data_1571a0ce17766927659cc23ea7575183
#
_entry.id   1571a0ce17766927659cc23ea7575183
#
_cell.length_a   1.000
_cell.length_b   1.000
_cell.length_c   1.000
_cell.angle_alpha   90.00
_cell.angle_beta   90.00
_cell.angle_gamma   90.00
#
_symmetry.space_group_name_H-M   'P 1'
#
loop_
_entity.id
_entity.type
_entity.pdbx_description
1 polymer ?
#
loop_
_entity_poly.entity_id
_entity_poly.type
_entity_poly.pdbx_seq_one_letter_code
_entity_poly.pdbx_strand_id
1 'polypeptide(L)'
;FKNSNSVRSIGKNFEGLRVLSSVESSGVSGTVLMADLEFMLHKVLDDRSDISERVDLGNKWSGGTMLLKPLDPQMQAKEIPIETFFHKIVMVRDRLRVMEQQINAHKGLSDEDKVDLQQYITRIYGSLTTFNVLFKDQDDAFKGSGKEH
;
A
#
# COMPACT_ATOMS: atom_id res chain seq x y z
N PHE A 1 -51.73 -13.93 -8.93
CA PHE A 1 -50.75 -15.01 -9.10
C PHE A 1 -49.42 -14.60 -8.47
N LYS A 2 -49.11 -15.22 -7.39
CA LYS A 2 -47.89 -15.58 -6.68
C LYS A 2 -46.55 -15.07 -7.27
N ASN A 3 -45.85 -14.23 -6.49
CA ASN A 3 -44.43 -14.10 -6.55
C ASN A 3 -43.81 -14.52 -5.20
N SER A 4 -43.40 -15.77 -5.15
CA SER A 4 -42.56 -16.33 -4.10
C SER A 4 -41.14 -16.49 -4.70
N ASN A 5 -40.30 -15.48 -4.56
CA ASN A 5 -38.85 -15.61 -4.72
C ASN A 5 -38.14 -14.37 -4.22
N SER A 6 -38.07 -14.19 -2.91
CA SER A 6 -37.15 -13.19 -2.34
C SER A 6 -36.77 -13.45 -0.88
N VAL A 7 -36.73 -14.68 -0.42
CA VAL A 7 -36.39 -14.96 0.99
C VAL A 7 -35.30 -16.04 1.14
N ARG A 8 -34.43 -16.27 0.13
CA ARG A 8 -33.38 -17.29 0.23
C ARG A 8 -31.94 -16.75 0.25
N SER A 9 -31.72 -15.46 0.31
CA SER A 9 -30.36 -14.91 0.28
C SER A 9 -29.84 -14.35 1.62
N ILE A 10 -30.64 -14.32 2.68
CA ILE A 10 -30.24 -13.75 3.98
C ILE A 10 -29.76 -14.82 4.98
N GLY A 11 -29.98 -16.10 4.69
CA GLY A 11 -29.65 -17.20 5.61
C GLY A 11 -28.19 -17.64 5.64
N LYS A 12 -27.35 -17.23 4.70
CA LYS A 12 -25.95 -17.71 4.63
C LYS A 12 -24.93 -16.84 5.36
N ASN A 13 -25.29 -15.64 5.77
CA ASN A 13 -24.37 -14.75 6.48
C ASN A 13 -24.43 -14.88 8.01
N PHE A 14 -25.35 -15.67 8.55
CA PHE A 14 -25.48 -15.88 10.00
C PHE A 14 -24.78 -17.14 10.52
N GLU A 15 -24.43 -18.09 9.65
CA GLU A 15 -23.67 -19.28 10.09
C GLU A 15 -22.21 -18.95 10.44
N GLY A 16 -21.63 -17.91 9.86
CA GLY A 16 -20.29 -17.43 10.21
C GLY A 16 -20.18 -16.84 11.62
N LEU A 17 -21.27 -16.29 12.15
CA LEU A 17 -21.30 -15.72 13.51
C LEU A 17 -21.49 -16.79 14.61
N ARG A 18 -22.05 -17.95 14.26
CA ARG A 18 -22.17 -19.07 15.21
C ARG A 18 -20.86 -19.81 15.47
N VAL A 19 -19.93 -19.77 14.52
CA VAL A 19 -18.61 -20.39 14.69
C VAL A 19 -17.73 -19.58 15.65
N LEU A 20 -17.93 -18.26 15.74
CA LEU A 20 -17.18 -17.41 16.68
C LEU A 20 -17.60 -17.61 18.14
N SER A 21 -18.85 -18.00 18.41
CA SER A 21 -19.31 -18.26 19.77
C SER A 21 -18.91 -19.64 20.32
N SER A 22 -18.51 -20.57 19.46
CA SER A 22 -18.05 -21.89 19.87
C SER A 22 -16.53 -21.99 20.09
N VAL A 23 -15.78 -20.95 19.75
CA VAL A 23 -14.33 -20.89 19.99
C VAL A 23 -13.98 -20.44 21.41
N GLU A 24 -14.93 -19.82 22.13
CA GLU A 24 -14.72 -19.38 23.52
C GLU A 24 -14.56 -20.54 24.53
N SER A 25 -14.91 -21.77 24.16
CA SER A 25 -14.81 -22.92 25.07
C SER A 25 -13.51 -23.73 24.95
N SER A 26 -12.64 -23.42 24.00
CA SER A 26 -11.37 -24.11 23.80
C SER A 26 -10.18 -23.20 24.11
N GLY A 27 -9.93 -22.89 25.36
CA GLY A 27 -8.66 -22.44 25.95
C GLY A 27 -7.61 -21.70 25.07
N VAL A 28 -8.02 -21.05 23.98
CA VAL A 28 -7.15 -20.22 23.14
C VAL A 28 -6.92 -18.93 23.89
N SER A 29 -5.67 -18.69 24.30
CA SER A 29 -5.25 -17.50 25.01
C SER A 29 -5.72 -16.24 24.26
N GLY A 30 -6.37 -15.29 24.95
CA GLY A 30 -6.80 -14.01 24.41
C GLY A 30 -5.70 -13.23 23.66
N THR A 31 -4.43 -13.52 23.95
CA THR A 31 -3.24 -12.98 23.29
C THR A 31 -3.12 -13.46 21.83
N VAL A 32 -3.49 -14.70 21.53
CA VAL A 32 -3.46 -15.24 20.15
C VAL A 32 -4.59 -14.63 19.32
N LEU A 33 -5.78 -14.46 19.92
CA LEU A 33 -6.92 -13.77 19.27
C LEU A 33 -6.62 -12.30 18.95
N MET A 34 -5.92 -11.60 19.81
CA MET A 34 -5.53 -10.20 19.57
C MET A 34 -4.49 -10.09 18.45
N ALA A 35 -3.52 -11.02 18.40
CA ALA A 35 -2.52 -11.06 17.33
C ALA A 35 -3.16 -11.38 15.97
N ASP A 36 -4.13 -12.32 15.94
CA ASP A 36 -4.87 -12.65 14.73
C ASP A 36 -5.78 -11.50 14.28
N LEU A 37 -6.40 -10.79 15.22
CA LEU A 37 -7.20 -9.61 14.93
C LEU A 37 -6.34 -8.46 14.40
N GLU A 38 -5.18 -8.23 14.99
CA GLU A 38 -4.20 -7.25 14.50
C GLU A 38 -3.72 -7.61 13.09
N PHE A 39 -3.40 -8.87 12.84
CA PHE A 39 -3.00 -9.34 11.51
C PHE A 39 -4.11 -9.16 10.47
N MET A 40 -5.35 -9.54 10.81
CA MET A 40 -6.51 -9.37 9.94
C MET A 40 -6.80 -7.88 9.69
N LEU A 41 -6.70 -7.04 10.73
CA LEU A 41 -6.91 -5.60 10.62
C LEU A 41 -5.84 -4.96 9.73
N HIS A 42 -4.57 -5.33 9.91
CA HIS A 42 -3.49 -4.87 9.03
C HIS A 42 -3.72 -5.32 7.59
N LYS A 43 -4.12 -6.57 7.37
CA LYS A 43 -4.42 -7.07 6.03
C LYS A 43 -5.59 -6.33 5.37
N VAL A 44 -6.65 -6.04 6.13
CA VAL A 44 -7.81 -5.26 5.62
C VAL A 44 -7.41 -3.80 5.38
N LEU A 45 -6.56 -3.23 6.22
CA LEU A 45 -6.04 -1.87 6.04
C LEU A 45 -5.07 -1.82 4.85
N ASP A 46 -4.23 -2.83 4.63
CA ASP A 46 -3.36 -2.94 3.47
C ASP A 46 -4.16 -3.10 2.17
N ASP A 47 -5.20 -3.93 2.16
CA ASP A 47 -6.10 -4.08 1.01
C ASP A 47 -6.97 -2.83 0.74
N ARG A 48 -7.25 -2.05 1.79
CA ARG A 48 -8.01 -0.79 1.71
C ARG A 48 -7.14 0.45 1.73
N SER A 49 -5.82 0.32 1.79
CA SER A 49 -4.87 1.45 1.79
C SER A 49 -4.75 2.17 0.43
N ASP A 50 -5.81 2.10 -0.38
CA ASP A 50 -6.12 3.18 -1.33
C ASP A 50 -6.44 4.52 -0.61
N ILE A 51 -6.50 4.52 0.74
CA ILE A 51 -6.52 5.73 1.58
C ILE A 51 -5.08 6.02 2.02
N SER A 52 -4.18 6.17 1.06
CA SER A 52 -2.93 6.87 1.33
C SER A 52 -3.27 8.33 1.63
N GLU A 53 -2.52 8.93 2.55
CA GLU A 53 -2.48 10.37 2.70
C GLU A 53 -2.48 11.00 1.31
N ARG A 54 -3.48 11.84 1.02
CA ARG A 54 -3.71 12.32 -0.34
C ARG A 54 -2.51 13.12 -0.82
N VAL A 55 -1.68 12.47 -1.62
CA VAL A 55 -0.51 13.06 -2.23
C VAL A 55 -0.92 13.65 -3.56
N ASP A 56 -0.76 14.94 -3.71
CA ASP A 56 -1.19 15.65 -4.91
C ASP A 56 -0.10 15.64 -6.00
N LEU A 57 -0.55 15.38 -7.22
CA LEU A 57 0.25 15.57 -8.44
C LEU A 57 0.48 17.06 -8.68
N GLY A 58 1.68 17.43 -9.09
CA GLY A 58 1.99 18.81 -9.49
C GLY A 58 1.06 19.32 -10.60
N ASN A 59 0.47 20.48 -10.41
CA ASN A 59 -0.56 21.04 -11.30
C ASN A 59 -0.14 21.07 -12.78
N LYS A 60 1.15 21.28 -13.06
CA LYS A 60 1.70 21.30 -14.42
C LYS A 60 1.62 19.96 -15.15
N TRP A 61 1.37 18.86 -14.44
CA TRP A 61 1.28 17.51 -14.97
C TRP A 61 -0.15 17.00 -15.10
N SER A 62 -1.12 17.68 -14.49
CA SER A 62 -2.52 17.27 -14.49
C SER A 62 -3.07 17.19 -15.91
N GLY A 63 -3.73 16.09 -16.24
CA GLY A 63 -4.23 15.78 -17.59
C GLY A 63 -3.14 15.44 -18.61
N GLY A 64 -1.89 15.30 -18.15
CA GLY A 64 -0.75 14.97 -19.02
C GLY A 64 -0.64 13.50 -19.37
N THR A 65 0.19 13.22 -20.37
CA THR A 65 0.46 11.86 -20.85
C THR A 65 1.96 11.62 -20.93
N MET A 66 2.40 10.47 -20.42
CA MET A 66 3.74 9.96 -20.60
C MET A 66 3.78 9.07 -21.87
N LEU A 67 4.69 9.37 -22.79
CA LEU A 67 4.85 8.66 -24.05
C LEU A 67 6.10 7.78 -24.01
N LEU A 68 5.92 6.47 -24.10
CA LEU A 68 7.00 5.50 -24.29
C LEU A 68 7.12 5.24 -25.78
N LYS A 69 8.15 5.82 -26.41
CA LYS A 69 8.39 5.71 -27.85
C LYS A 69 9.49 4.70 -28.14
N PRO A 70 9.20 3.59 -28.86
CA PRO A 70 10.23 2.68 -29.33
C PRO A 70 11.22 3.35 -30.28
N LEU A 71 12.43 2.80 -30.36
CA LEU A 71 13.42 3.26 -31.35
C LEU A 71 12.98 2.92 -32.79
N ASP A 72 12.35 1.76 -32.95
CA ASP A 72 11.83 1.33 -34.27
C ASP A 72 10.57 2.13 -34.63
N PRO A 73 10.57 2.92 -35.71
CA PRO A 73 9.42 3.73 -36.14
C PRO A 73 8.21 2.91 -36.58
N GLN A 74 8.36 1.60 -36.86
CA GLN A 74 7.26 0.71 -37.18
C GLN A 74 6.47 0.23 -35.98
N MET A 75 7.03 0.40 -34.77
CA MET A 75 6.36 0.04 -33.54
C MET A 75 5.52 1.22 -32.99
N GLN A 76 4.35 0.87 -32.45
CA GLN A 76 3.48 1.87 -31.83
C GLN A 76 4.03 2.37 -30.49
N ALA A 77 3.93 3.68 -30.27
CA ALA A 77 4.20 4.27 -28.98
C ALA A 77 3.13 3.87 -27.96
N LYS A 78 3.54 3.74 -26.69
CA LYS A 78 2.64 3.48 -25.56
C LYS A 78 2.38 4.78 -24.82
N GLU A 79 1.12 5.12 -24.69
CA GLU A 79 0.68 6.25 -23.87
C GLU A 79 0.23 5.78 -22.49
N ILE A 80 0.66 6.49 -21.44
CA ILE A 80 0.27 6.25 -20.05
C ILE A 80 -0.16 7.59 -19.46
N PRO A 81 -1.41 7.73 -18.97
CA PRO A 81 -1.81 8.93 -18.25
C PRO A 81 -0.88 9.18 -17.06
N ILE A 82 -0.44 10.42 -16.89
CA ILE A 82 0.52 10.76 -15.82
C ILE A 82 -0.09 10.50 -14.44
N GLU A 83 -1.38 10.72 -14.25
CA GLU A 83 -2.08 10.41 -13.01
C GLU A 83 -1.99 8.92 -12.65
N THR A 84 -2.15 8.04 -13.65
CA THR A 84 -2.04 6.59 -13.45
C THR A 84 -0.61 6.20 -13.06
N PHE A 85 0.38 6.77 -13.73
CA PHE A 85 1.79 6.55 -13.42
C PHE A 85 2.14 7.08 -12.03
N PHE A 86 1.74 8.31 -11.73
CA PHE A 86 1.97 8.95 -10.43
C PHE A 86 1.34 8.16 -9.27
N HIS A 87 0.10 7.68 -9.45
CA HIS A 87 -0.54 6.81 -8.45
C HIS A 87 0.32 5.59 -8.11
N LYS A 88 0.93 4.94 -9.12
CA LYS A 88 1.85 3.80 -8.88
C LYS A 88 3.11 4.22 -8.11
N ILE A 89 3.64 5.40 -8.38
CA ILE A 89 4.79 5.96 -7.65
C ILE A 89 4.42 6.20 -6.17
N VAL A 90 3.26 6.81 -5.91
CA VAL A 90 2.76 7.04 -4.55
C VAL A 90 2.55 5.71 -3.80
N MET A 91 1.97 4.71 -4.44
CA MET A 91 1.79 3.38 -3.84
C MET A 91 3.12 2.73 -3.43
N VAL A 92 4.17 2.86 -4.25
CA VAL A 92 5.51 2.35 -3.90
C VAL A 92 6.06 3.09 -2.68
N ARG A 93 5.94 4.43 -2.66
CA ARG A 93 6.36 5.27 -1.54
C ARG A 93 5.69 4.84 -0.23
N ASP A 94 4.38 4.68 -0.25
CA ASP A 94 3.60 4.37 0.95
C ASP A 94 3.92 2.97 1.47
N ARG A 95 4.10 1.99 0.59
CA ARG A 95 4.53 0.63 0.97
C ARG A 95 5.92 0.61 1.59
N LEU A 96 6.85 1.40 1.07
CA LEU A 96 8.17 1.57 1.66
C LEU A 96 8.11 2.20 3.05
N ARG A 97 7.24 3.21 3.26
CA ARG A 97 7.01 3.81 4.58
C ARG A 97 6.45 2.80 5.58
N VAL A 98 5.48 1.98 5.18
CA VAL A 98 4.94 0.91 6.04
C VAL A 98 6.04 -0.11 6.37
N MET A 99 6.85 -0.53 5.40
CA MET A 99 7.96 -1.45 5.63
C MET A 99 8.98 -0.87 6.61
N GLU A 100 9.32 0.39 6.49
CA GLU A 100 10.22 1.11 7.40
C GLU A 100 9.67 1.11 8.84
N GLN A 101 8.37 1.39 9.01
CA GLN A 101 7.71 1.33 10.32
C GLN A 101 7.73 -0.09 10.90
N GLN A 102 7.48 -1.11 10.10
CA GLN A 102 7.51 -2.51 10.54
C GLN A 102 8.91 -2.96 10.97
N ILE A 103 9.95 -2.56 10.24
CA ILE A 103 11.34 -2.83 10.60
C ILE A 103 11.65 -2.19 11.96
N ASN A 104 11.26 -0.93 12.15
CA ASN A 104 11.50 -0.20 13.39
C ASN A 104 10.79 -0.82 14.59
N ALA A 105 9.55 -1.28 14.40
CA ALA A 105 8.75 -1.90 15.45
C ALA A 105 9.13 -3.37 15.73
N HIS A 106 9.93 -4.00 14.87
CA HIS A 106 10.21 -5.43 14.97
C HIS A 106 11.08 -5.75 16.20
N LYS A 107 10.55 -6.60 17.11
CA LYS A 107 11.20 -6.93 18.37
C LYS A 107 12.34 -7.96 18.24
N GLY A 108 12.35 -8.73 17.18
CA GLY A 108 13.35 -9.79 16.94
C GLY A 108 14.55 -9.34 16.13
N LEU A 109 14.58 -8.11 15.64
CA LEU A 109 15.73 -7.55 14.95
C LEU A 109 16.62 -6.78 15.95
N SER A 110 17.93 -6.94 15.83
CA SER A 110 18.89 -6.09 16.54
C SER A 110 18.84 -4.66 15.99
N ASP A 111 19.37 -3.70 16.73
CA ASP A 111 19.44 -2.31 16.25
C ASP A 111 20.38 -2.20 15.04
N GLU A 112 21.40 -3.02 14.95
CA GLU A 112 22.31 -3.11 13.80
C GLU A 112 21.57 -3.60 12.56
N ASP A 113 20.80 -4.69 12.65
CA ASP A 113 20.00 -5.23 11.55
C ASP A 113 18.96 -4.20 11.06
N LYS A 114 18.32 -3.46 11.99
CA LYS A 114 17.38 -2.40 11.63
C LYS A 114 18.03 -1.29 10.83
N VAL A 115 19.23 -0.84 11.25
CA VAL A 115 19.98 0.19 10.54
C VAL A 115 20.35 -0.28 9.14
N ASP A 116 20.81 -1.53 9.00
CA ASP A 116 21.16 -2.09 7.71
C ASP A 116 19.97 -2.16 6.76
N LEU A 117 18.81 -2.64 7.24
CA LEU A 117 17.58 -2.68 6.45
C LEU A 117 17.11 -1.28 6.04
N GLN A 118 17.20 -0.30 6.95
CA GLN A 118 16.86 1.09 6.65
C GLN A 118 17.76 1.72 5.59
N GLN A 119 19.04 1.35 5.55
CA GLN A 119 19.94 1.79 4.49
C GLN A 119 19.50 1.33 3.10
N TYR A 120 18.94 0.11 2.98
CA TYR A 120 18.36 -0.35 1.72
C TYR A 120 17.14 0.48 1.31
N ILE A 121 16.25 0.79 2.25
CA ILE A 121 15.08 1.66 1.98
C ILE A 121 15.55 3.04 1.54
N THR A 122 16.52 3.62 2.22
CA THR A 122 17.09 4.92 1.87
C THR A 122 17.70 4.92 0.46
N ARG A 123 18.37 3.84 0.06
CA ARG A 123 18.89 3.68 -1.31
C ARG A 123 17.77 3.56 -2.34
N ILE A 124 16.68 2.87 -2.00
CA ILE A 124 15.48 2.78 -2.87
C ILE A 124 14.88 4.18 -3.04
N TYR A 125 14.69 4.94 -1.97
CA TYR A 125 14.23 6.33 -2.05
C TYR A 125 15.15 7.17 -2.93
N GLY A 126 16.47 7.05 -2.78
CA GLY A 126 17.45 7.72 -3.61
C GLY A 126 17.27 7.41 -5.11
N SER A 127 16.97 6.16 -5.45
CA SER A 127 16.72 5.74 -6.84
C SER A 127 15.43 6.33 -7.42
N LEU A 128 14.46 6.66 -6.56
CA LEU A 128 13.15 7.18 -6.97
C LEU A 128 13.08 8.71 -7.01
N THR A 129 14.13 9.40 -6.59
CA THR A 129 14.17 10.89 -6.56
C THR A 129 13.96 11.53 -7.93
N THR A 130 14.24 10.83 -9.03
CA THR A 130 13.93 11.27 -10.40
C THR A 130 12.46 11.59 -10.58
N PHE A 131 11.58 10.91 -9.85
CA PHE A 131 10.12 11.11 -9.92
C PHE A 131 9.62 12.24 -9.02
N ASN A 132 10.50 12.87 -8.23
CA ASN A 132 10.12 14.00 -7.37
C ASN A 132 9.53 15.16 -8.15
N VAL A 133 9.86 15.28 -9.43
CA VAL A 133 9.30 16.28 -10.35
C VAL A 133 7.77 16.20 -10.48
N LEU A 134 7.17 15.04 -10.15
CA LEU A 134 5.74 14.80 -10.26
C LEU A 134 4.96 15.31 -9.04
N PHE A 135 5.59 15.41 -7.87
CA PHE A 135 4.93 15.80 -6.64
C PHE A 135 4.64 17.30 -6.62
N LYS A 136 3.47 17.65 -6.09
CA LYS A 136 3.11 19.05 -5.85
C LYS A 136 3.92 19.62 -4.68
N ASP A 137 3.98 18.88 -3.58
CA ASP A 137 4.65 19.28 -2.36
C ASP A 137 5.97 18.52 -2.18
N GLN A 138 7.05 19.22 -1.84
CA GLN A 138 8.37 18.62 -1.65
C GLN A 138 8.44 17.74 -0.41
N ASP A 139 7.55 17.94 0.57
CA ASP A 139 7.49 17.12 1.78
C ASP A 139 6.98 15.71 1.48
N ASP A 140 6.21 15.55 0.42
CA ASP A 140 5.70 14.26 -0.06
C ASP A 140 6.71 13.51 -0.92
N ALA A 141 7.72 14.19 -1.44
CA ALA A 141 8.72 13.64 -2.33
C ALA A 141 9.65 12.63 -1.65
N PHE A 142 10.34 11.82 -2.44
CA PHE A 142 11.34 10.88 -1.96
C PHE A 142 12.56 11.62 -1.39
N LYS A 143 12.93 11.28 -0.16
CA LYS A 143 14.14 11.79 0.50
C LYS A 143 15.19 10.68 0.51
N GLY A 144 16.13 10.71 -0.43
CA GLY A 144 17.30 9.84 -0.42
C GLY A 144 18.34 10.33 0.60
N SER A 145 19.37 9.52 0.85
CA SER A 145 20.54 9.99 1.61
C SER A 145 21.17 11.14 0.84
N GLY A 146 20.90 12.37 1.28
CA GLY A 146 21.46 13.57 0.67
C GLY A 146 22.99 13.53 0.75
N LYS A 147 23.64 13.52 -0.40
CA LYS A 147 24.87 14.26 -0.53
C LYS A 147 24.43 15.71 -0.74
N GLU A 148 24.51 16.49 0.32
CA GLU A 148 24.56 17.92 0.18
C GLU A 148 25.77 18.25 -0.71
N HIS A 149 25.50 18.82 -1.86
CA HIS A 149 26.51 19.50 -2.68
C HIS A 149 26.36 21.00 -2.47
#